data_f2d6c424b735f3e158226195457334ee
#
_entry.id   f2d6c424b735f3e158226195457334ee
#
_cell.length_a   1.000
_cell.length_b   1.000
_cell.length_c   1.000
_cell.angle_alpha   90.00
_cell.angle_beta   90.00
_cell.angle_gamma   90.00
#
_symmetry.space_group_name_H-M   'P 1'
#
loop_
_entity.id
_entity.type
_entity.pdbx_description
1 polymer ?
#
loop_
_entity_poly.entity_id
_entity_poly.type
_entity_poly.pdbx_seq_one_letter_code
_entity_poly.pdbx_strand_id
1 'polypeptide(L)'
;MSISAPDLPVAHTANSQPHTVRGACPHDCPDTCALLTDVQGGVAVRVHGNPAHAHTHGVLCAKVAKYTERSYHPERILHPLKRSGPKGAGQFERVSWDAALGDIAARLQTIAAKNPEAVQPYSYAGTMGLVQGESMAARFFNKLGASLLDRTICSAAGGEAFTYTLGGKVGMKVEFFAQSKLILIWGSNSITSNLHFWRYAQEAKRAGARLICIDPRRTETAEKCHQ
;
A
#
# COMPACT_ATOMS: atom_id res chain seq x y z
N MET A 1 -24.48 19.07 -11.52
CA MET A 1 -24.51 18.02 -12.55
C MET A 1 -24.75 16.70 -11.84
N SER A 2 -25.91 16.08 -12.09
CA SER A 2 -26.24 14.76 -11.52
C SER A 2 -25.40 13.72 -12.24
N ILE A 3 -24.42 13.14 -11.52
CA ILE A 3 -23.68 11.99 -12.01
C ILE A 3 -24.56 10.78 -11.71
N SER A 4 -25.10 10.16 -12.75
CA SER A 4 -25.78 8.86 -12.63
C SER A 4 -24.83 7.86 -12.03
N ALA A 5 -25.36 6.97 -11.17
CA ALA A 5 -24.59 5.90 -10.53
C ALA A 5 -23.74 5.16 -11.59
N PRO A 6 -22.48 4.84 -11.28
CA PRO A 6 -21.60 4.19 -12.26
C PRO A 6 -22.17 2.81 -12.60
N ASP A 7 -22.17 2.46 -13.89
CA ASP A 7 -22.33 1.09 -14.36
C ASP A 7 -21.20 0.25 -13.77
N LEU A 8 -21.47 -0.35 -12.63
CA LEU A 8 -20.57 -1.38 -12.07
C LEU A 8 -20.50 -2.53 -13.08
N PRO A 9 -19.33 -3.09 -13.37
CA PRO A 9 -19.23 -4.23 -14.25
C PRO A 9 -20.16 -5.32 -13.73
N VAL A 10 -21.10 -5.74 -14.57
CA VAL A 10 -22.03 -6.83 -14.26
C VAL A 10 -21.19 -8.03 -13.86
N ALA A 11 -21.28 -8.42 -12.61
CA ALA A 11 -20.62 -9.62 -12.11
C ALA A 11 -21.08 -10.80 -12.98
N HIS A 12 -20.11 -11.47 -13.59
CA HIS A 12 -20.35 -12.79 -14.14
C HIS A 12 -21.10 -13.62 -13.10
N THR A 13 -22.12 -14.35 -13.52
CA THR A 13 -23.07 -15.15 -12.72
C THR A 13 -22.39 -16.26 -11.90
N ALA A 14 -21.44 -15.91 -11.05
CA ALA A 14 -20.78 -16.80 -10.14
C ALA A 14 -21.38 -16.63 -8.75
N ASN A 15 -22.11 -17.65 -8.35
CA ASN A 15 -22.56 -17.92 -6.97
C ASN A 15 -23.23 -16.70 -6.26
N SER A 16 -24.55 -16.59 -6.39
CA SER A 16 -25.36 -15.56 -5.68
C SER A 16 -25.43 -15.77 -4.16
N GLN A 17 -24.93 -16.90 -3.66
CA GLN A 17 -24.91 -17.20 -2.23
C GLN A 17 -23.83 -16.37 -1.51
N PRO A 18 -24.14 -15.83 -0.32
CA PRO A 18 -23.15 -15.20 0.52
C PRO A 18 -21.97 -16.14 0.82
N HIS A 19 -20.75 -15.66 0.62
CA HIS A 19 -19.55 -16.43 0.91
C HIS A 19 -18.39 -15.50 1.34
N THR A 20 -17.38 -16.08 1.98
CA THR A 20 -16.21 -15.35 2.44
C THR A 20 -14.98 -15.76 1.64
N VAL A 21 -14.27 -14.78 1.10
CA VAL A 21 -13.02 -14.95 0.35
C VAL A 21 -11.84 -14.61 1.24
N ARG A 22 -10.80 -15.45 1.22
CA ARG A 22 -9.53 -15.21 1.90
C ARG A 22 -8.62 -14.38 1.03
N GLY A 23 -7.92 -13.42 1.63
CA GLY A 23 -6.97 -12.56 0.96
C GLY A 23 -5.87 -12.05 1.88
N ALA A 24 -5.03 -11.20 1.35
CA ALA A 24 -3.97 -10.51 2.08
C ALA A 24 -4.09 -9.01 1.88
N CYS A 25 -3.63 -8.24 2.86
CA CYS A 25 -3.54 -6.79 2.76
C CYS A 25 -2.48 -6.39 1.72
N PRO A 26 -2.80 -5.52 0.75
CA PRO A 26 -1.87 -5.11 -0.30
C PRO A 26 -0.97 -3.93 0.11
N HIS A 27 -1.08 -3.44 1.34
CA HIS A 27 -0.24 -2.33 1.80
C HIS A 27 1.19 -2.77 2.06
N ASP A 28 2.10 -1.85 1.77
CA ASP A 28 3.50 -1.89 2.19
C ASP A 28 3.59 -1.61 3.71
N CYS A 29 3.39 -2.65 4.48
CA CYS A 29 3.30 -2.57 5.93
C CYS A 29 3.83 -3.88 6.54
N PRO A 30 4.67 -3.82 7.60
CA PRO A 30 5.25 -5.00 8.22
C PRO A 30 4.22 -5.93 8.87
N ASP A 31 2.99 -5.47 9.09
CA ASP A 31 1.93 -6.25 9.75
C ASP A 31 1.39 -7.39 8.88
N THR A 32 1.50 -7.32 7.55
CA THR A 32 1.15 -8.40 6.59
C THR A 32 -0.19 -9.07 6.87
N CYS A 33 -1.23 -8.28 7.17
CA CYS A 33 -2.52 -8.78 7.64
C CYS A 33 -3.18 -9.75 6.64
N ALA A 34 -3.64 -10.90 7.14
CA ALA A 34 -4.56 -11.77 6.41
C ALA A 34 -5.99 -11.22 6.51
N LEU A 35 -6.67 -11.17 5.38
CA LEU A 35 -8.01 -10.62 5.22
C LEU A 35 -9.05 -11.70 4.97
N LEU A 36 -10.27 -11.42 5.42
CA LEU A 36 -11.48 -12.08 5.02
C LEU A 36 -12.42 -11.05 4.41
N THR A 37 -12.94 -11.36 3.23
CA THR A 37 -13.89 -10.48 2.52
C THR A 37 -15.21 -11.20 2.36
N ASP A 38 -16.26 -10.67 2.93
CA ASP A 38 -17.62 -11.18 2.76
C ASP A 38 -18.20 -10.64 1.46
N VAL A 39 -18.65 -11.55 0.61
CA VAL A 39 -19.21 -11.27 -0.72
C VAL A 39 -20.68 -11.67 -0.75
N GLN A 40 -21.52 -10.78 -1.24
CA GLN A 40 -22.95 -11.00 -1.41
C GLN A 40 -23.40 -10.50 -2.78
N GLY A 41 -24.01 -11.36 -3.57
CA GLY A 41 -24.42 -10.99 -4.94
C GLY A 41 -23.27 -10.51 -5.83
N GLY A 42 -22.04 -11.03 -5.64
CA GLY A 42 -20.86 -10.60 -6.38
C GLY A 42 -20.21 -9.31 -5.86
N VAL A 43 -20.75 -8.69 -4.81
CA VAL A 43 -20.25 -7.43 -4.23
C VAL A 43 -19.56 -7.72 -2.90
N ALA A 44 -18.38 -7.16 -2.70
CA ALA A 44 -17.68 -7.20 -1.41
C ALA A 44 -18.39 -6.25 -0.43
N VAL A 45 -19.09 -6.82 0.55
CA VAL A 45 -19.89 -6.02 1.50
C VAL A 45 -19.13 -5.69 2.78
N ARG A 46 -18.10 -6.48 3.11
CA ARG A 46 -17.30 -6.27 4.31
C ARG A 46 -15.89 -6.82 4.15
N VAL A 47 -14.91 -6.12 4.71
CA VAL A 47 -13.54 -6.61 4.89
C VAL A 47 -13.23 -6.65 6.37
N HIS A 48 -12.70 -7.77 6.84
CA HIS A 48 -12.26 -7.94 8.23
C HIS A 48 -10.99 -8.80 8.31
N GLY A 49 -10.30 -8.78 9.44
CA GLY A 49 -9.09 -9.56 9.63
C GLY A 49 -9.40 -11.02 9.85
N ASN A 50 -8.48 -11.90 9.46
CA ASN A 50 -8.57 -13.32 9.72
C ASN A 50 -8.13 -13.65 11.15
N PRO A 51 -9.02 -14.12 12.04
CA PRO A 51 -8.66 -14.45 13.43
C PRO A 51 -7.61 -15.56 13.55
N ALA A 52 -7.51 -16.42 12.54
CA ALA A 52 -6.50 -17.49 12.51
C ALA A 52 -5.09 -17.01 12.13
N HIS A 53 -4.91 -15.74 11.77
CA HIS A 53 -3.59 -15.18 11.46
C HIS A 53 -2.80 -14.97 12.75
N ALA A 54 -1.69 -15.69 12.90
CA ALA A 54 -0.93 -15.77 14.16
C ALA A 54 -0.41 -14.42 14.67
N HIS A 55 -0.08 -13.48 13.77
CA HIS A 55 0.45 -12.17 14.15
C HIS A 55 -0.65 -11.15 14.45
N THR A 56 -1.68 -11.07 13.61
CA THR A 56 -2.67 -9.98 13.67
C THR A 56 -3.95 -10.34 14.41
N HIS A 57 -4.23 -11.64 14.60
CA HIS A 57 -5.39 -12.17 15.36
C HIS A 57 -6.73 -11.53 14.94
N GLY A 58 -6.91 -11.24 13.66
CA GLY A 58 -8.14 -10.66 13.13
C GLY A 58 -8.28 -9.14 13.32
N VAL A 59 -7.30 -8.46 13.89
CA VAL A 59 -7.32 -6.99 14.01
C VAL A 59 -6.92 -6.35 12.69
N LEU A 60 -7.59 -5.28 12.29
CA LEU A 60 -7.24 -4.45 11.13
C LEU A 60 -7.10 -2.99 11.52
N CYS A 61 -6.21 -2.28 10.82
CA CYS A 61 -6.14 -0.83 10.93
C CYS A 61 -7.35 -0.15 10.25
N ALA A 62 -7.63 1.08 10.65
CA ALA A 62 -8.76 1.86 10.15
C ALA A 62 -8.76 2.05 8.62
N LYS A 63 -7.57 2.05 7.98
CA LYS A 63 -7.45 2.17 6.52
C LYS A 63 -8.09 0.97 5.79
N VAL A 64 -7.78 -0.25 6.25
CA VAL A 64 -8.19 -1.49 5.58
C VAL A 64 -9.61 -1.88 5.96
N ALA A 65 -10.04 -1.61 7.18
CA ALA A 65 -11.40 -1.88 7.62
C ALA A 65 -12.48 -1.18 6.77
N LYS A 66 -12.11 -0.08 6.08
CA LYS A 66 -13.00 0.71 5.21
C LYS A 66 -12.76 0.51 3.71
N TYR A 67 -12.17 -0.61 3.31
CA TYR A 67 -11.85 -0.83 1.90
C TYR A 67 -13.06 -0.91 0.98
N THR A 68 -14.19 -1.42 1.46
CA THR A 68 -15.44 -1.44 0.68
C THR A 68 -15.93 -0.04 0.37
N GLU A 69 -15.87 0.90 1.34
CA GLU A 69 -16.23 2.31 1.12
C GLU A 69 -15.36 2.94 0.02
N ARG A 70 -14.04 2.65 0.03
CA ARG A 70 -13.12 3.14 -1.00
C ARG A 70 -13.36 2.48 -2.35
N SER A 71 -13.61 1.17 -2.37
CA SER A 71 -13.77 0.41 -3.61
C SER A 71 -15.03 0.80 -4.37
N TYR A 72 -16.09 1.12 -3.64
CA TYR A 72 -17.39 1.49 -4.20
C TYR A 72 -17.72 2.99 -4.04
N HIS A 73 -16.71 3.82 -3.78
CA HIS A 73 -16.92 5.25 -3.64
C HIS A 73 -17.48 5.84 -4.93
N PRO A 74 -18.52 6.68 -4.90
CA PRO A 74 -19.15 7.22 -6.11
C PRO A 74 -18.20 8.08 -6.96
N GLU A 75 -17.23 8.71 -6.37
CA GLU A 75 -16.20 9.50 -7.08
C GLU A 75 -15.00 8.67 -7.55
N ARG A 76 -15.04 7.34 -7.40
CA ARG A 76 -13.95 6.49 -7.87
C ARG A 76 -13.84 6.58 -9.39
N ILE A 77 -12.63 6.85 -9.89
CA ILE A 77 -12.33 6.86 -11.33
C ILE A 77 -12.33 5.40 -11.83
N LEU A 78 -13.31 5.07 -12.68
CA LEU A 78 -13.50 3.72 -13.24
C LEU A 78 -12.97 3.57 -14.68
N HIS A 79 -12.63 4.68 -15.33
CA HIS A 79 -12.20 4.72 -16.72
C HIS A 79 -10.99 5.62 -16.88
N PRO A 80 -10.15 5.41 -17.90
CA PRO A 80 -9.06 6.33 -18.20
C PRO A 80 -9.60 7.74 -18.49
N LEU A 81 -8.90 8.72 -17.97
CA LEU A 81 -9.18 10.14 -18.19
C LEU A 81 -8.00 10.78 -18.93
N LYS A 82 -8.29 11.44 -20.03
CA LYS A 82 -7.33 12.25 -20.79
C LYS A 82 -7.56 13.73 -20.49
N ARG A 83 -6.50 14.45 -20.19
CA ARG A 83 -6.60 15.89 -19.99
C ARG A 83 -6.97 16.57 -21.31
N SER A 84 -8.04 17.36 -21.32
CA SER A 84 -8.56 18.11 -22.47
C SER A 84 -8.27 19.61 -22.41
N GLY A 85 -7.91 20.14 -21.23
CA GLY A 85 -7.61 21.54 -21.00
C GLY A 85 -6.16 21.84 -20.64
N PRO A 86 -5.84 23.11 -20.35
CA PRO A 86 -4.53 23.52 -19.86
C PRO A 86 -4.12 22.79 -18.55
N LYS A 87 -2.81 22.68 -18.33
CA LYS A 87 -2.30 22.11 -17.08
C LYS A 87 -2.78 22.94 -15.88
N GLY A 88 -3.38 22.26 -14.90
CA GLY A 88 -3.92 22.90 -13.69
C GLY A 88 -5.41 23.28 -13.78
N ALA A 89 -6.05 23.26 -14.96
CA ALA A 89 -7.45 23.61 -15.12
C ALA A 89 -8.43 22.50 -14.65
N GLY A 90 -7.95 21.30 -14.35
CA GLY A 90 -8.80 20.19 -13.90
C GLY A 90 -9.78 19.65 -14.94
N GLN A 91 -9.53 19.93 -16.22
CA GLN A 91 -10.40 19.53 -17.32
C GLN A 91 -9.94 18.20 -17.92
N PHE A 92 -10.81 17.20 -17.86
CA PHE A 92 -10.55 15.85 -18.34
C PHE A 92 -11.74 15.31 -19.11
N GLU A 93 -11.48 14.45 -20.08
CA GLU A 93 -12.48 13.69 -20.83
C GLU A 93 -12.25 12.17 -20.62
N ARG A 94 -13.34 11.43 -20.58
CA ARG A 94 -13.29 9.96 -20.54
C ARG A 94 -12.85 9.43 -21.89
N VAL A 95 -11.88 8.49 -21.89
CA VAL A 95 -11.44 7.76 -23.08
C VAL A 95 -11.52 6.25 -22.84
N SER A 96 -11.52 5.45 -23.91
CA SER A 96 -11.43 4.00 -23.79
C SER A 96 -10.03 3.57 -23.37
N TRP A 97 -9.91 2.35 -22.84
CA TRP A 97 -8.60 1.76 -22.53
C TRP A 97 -7.74 1.63 -23.79
N ASP A 98 -8.32 1.23 -24.93
CA ASP A 98 -7.59 1.10 -26.20
C ASP A 98 -7.03 2.44 -26.67
N ALA A 99 -7.85 3.50 -26.59
CA ALA A 99 -7.40 4.86 -26.93
C ALA A 99 -6.29 5.35 -26.01
N ALA A 100 -6.41 5.11 -24.70
CA ALA A 100 -5.38 5.50 -23.72
C ALA A 100 -4.07 4.74 -23.93
N LEU A 101 -4.14 3.42 -24.07
CA LEU A 101 -2.95 2.57 -24.30
C LEU A 101 -2.31 2.86 -25.65
N GLY A 102 -3.10 3.08 -26.70
CA GLY A 102 -2.60 3.45 -28.03
C GLY A 102 -1.85 4.78 -28.04
N ASP A 103 -2.38 5.81 -27.40
CA ASP A 103 -1.71 7.12 -27.27
C ASP A 103 -0.39 6.99 -26.48
N ILE A 104 -0.40 6.29 -25.34
CA ILE A 104 0.80 6.05 -24.53
C ILE A 104 1.86 5.28 -25.32
N ALA A 105 1.47 4.19 -26.00
CA ALA A 105 2.39 3.37 -26.79
C ALA A 105 3.04 4.17 -27.93
N ALA A 106 2.27 4.95 -28.68
CA ALA A 106 2.77 5.77 -29.77
C ALA A 106 3.80 6.82 -29.27
N ARG A 107 3.53 7.44 -28.13
CA ARG A 107 4.48 8.41 -27.52
C ARG A 107 5.77 7.72 -27.06
N LEU A 108 5.67 6.59 -26.37
CA LEU A 108 6.83 5.83 -25.92
C LEU A 108 7.68 5.35 -27.12
N GLN A 109 7.07 4.86 -28.21
CA GLN A 109 7.75 4.48 -29.42
C GLN A 109 8.48 5.67 -30.06
N THR A 110 7.83 6.83 -30.14
CA THR A 110 8.44 8.05 -30.70
C THR A 110 9.65 8.51 -29.90
N ILE A 111 9.61 8.42 -28.58
CA ILE A 111 10.73 8.79 -27.71
C ILE A 111 11.85 7.74 -27.84
N ALA A 112 11.49 6.46 -27.72
CA ALA A 112 12.46 5.36 -27.74
C ALA A 112 13.21 5.25 -29.09
N ALA A 113 12.56 5.61 -30.20
CA ALA A 113 13.22 5.64 -31.52
C ALA A 113 14.35 6.70 -31.60
N LYS A 114 14.29 7.74 -30.78
CA LYS A 114 15.32 8.78 -30.73
C LYS A 114 16.33 8.53 -29.62
N ASN A 115 15.85 8.31 -28.43
CA ASN A 115 16.64 8.01 -27.24
C ASN A 115 15.77 7.31 -26.19
N PRO A 116 15.85 5.98 -26.06
CA PRO A 116 15.02 5.24 -25.08
C PRO A 116 15.36 5.62 -23.62
N GLU A 117 16.60 6.02 -23.33
CA GLU A 117 17.02 6.45 -22.01
C GLU A 117 16.39 7.80 -21.57
N ALA A 118 15.74 8.54 -22.49
CA ALA A 118 14.92 9.70 -22.14
C ALA A 118 13.62 9.31 -21.39
N VAL A 119 13.28 8.03 -21.36
CA VAL A 119 12.20 7.49 -20.54
C VAL A 119 12.77 6.98 -19.23
N GLN A 120 12.43 7.60 -18.11
CA GLN A 120 12.81 7.12 -16.78
C GLN A 120 11.57 6.71 -15.97
N PRO A 121 11.38 5.41 -15.70
CA PRO A 121 10.31 4.97 -14.83
C PRO A 121 10.62 5.37 -13.39
N TYR A 122 9.74 6.18 -12.78
CA TYR A 122 9.84 6.50 -11.37
C TYR A 122 8.99 5.51 -10.57
N SER A 123 9.63 4.65 -9.82
CA SER A 123 8.96 3.65 -8.99
C SER A 123 9.61 3.56 -7.62
N TYR A 124 8.79 3.40 -6.59
CA TYR A 124 9.25 3.20 -5.22
C TYR A 124 8.20 2.40 -4.43
N ALA A 125 8.04 2.68 -3.12
CA ALA A 125 7.02 2.03 -2.30
C ALA A 125 5.59 2.36 -2.75
N GLY A 126 4.67 1.46 -2.49
CA GLY A 126 3.25 1.60 -2.83
C GLY A 126 2.51 0.31 -2.59
N THR A 127 1.46 0.06 -3.36
CA THR A 127 0.77 -1.23 -3.34
C THR A 127 1.70 -2.32 -3.86
N MET A 128 2.10 -3.22 -2.98
CA MET A 128 3.09 -4.25 -3.28
C MET A 128 2.44 -5.41 -4.03
N GLY A 129 3.21 -5.98 -4.95
CA GLY A 129 2.85 -7.16 -5.71
C GLY A 129 3.94 -7.55 -6.68
N LEU A 130 4.27 -8.84 -6.74
CA LEU A 130 5.36 -9.35 -7.58
C LEU A 130 5.15 -9.06 -9.07
N VAL A 131 3.91 -9.12 -9.54
CA VAL A 131 3.60 -8.92 -10.95
C VAL A 131 3.61 -7.43 -11.29
N GLN A 132 2.73 -6.63 -10.69
CA GLN A 132 2.54 -5.23 -11.06
C GLN A 132 3.63 -4.31 -10.51
N GLY A 133 4.19 -4.61 -9.35
CA GLY A 133 5.14 -3.74 -8.66
C GLY A 133 6.60 -4.04 -8.95
N GLU A 134 6.96 -5.31 -9.11
CA GLU A 134 8.38 -5.69 -9.16
C GLU A 134 8.80 -6.29 -10.50
N SER A 135 8.04 -7.22 -11.10
CA SER A 135 8.54 -7.96 -12.25
C SER A 135 8.11 -7.41 -13.61
N MET A 136 6.82 -7.13 -13.82
CA MET A 136 6.33 -6.73 -15.15
C MET A 136 6.76 -5.33 -15.54
N ALA A 137 6.78 -4.38 -14.60
CA ALA A 137 7.28 -3.03 -14.85
C ALA A 137 8.76 -3.07 -15.29
N ALA A 138 9.61 -3.79 -14.56
CA ALA A 138 11.01 -3.92 -14.90
C ALA A 138 11.21 -4.57 -16.29
N ARG A 139 10.47 -5.64 -16.59
CA ARG A 139 10.54 -6.28 -17.92
C ARG A 139 10.18 -5.32 -19.06
N PHE A 140 9.10 -4.56 -18.88
CA PHE A 140 8.65 -3.61 -19.90
C PHE A 140 9.70 -2.52 -20.14
N PHE A 141 10.19 -1.87 -19.10
CA PHE A 141 11.13 -0.77 -19.23
C PHE A 141 12.52 -1.22 -19.68
N ASN A 142 12.99 -2.39 -19.24
CA ASN A 142 14.23 -3.00 -19.74
C ASN A 142 14.11 -3.35 -21.23
N LYS A 143 12.96 -3.89 -21.68
CA LYS A 143 12.74 -4.17 -23.11
C LYS A 143 12.69 -2.90 -23.95
N LEU A 144 12.17 -1.80 -23.39
CA LEU A 144 12.14 -0.50 -24.05
C LEU A 144 13.54 0.14 -24.14
N GLY A 145 14.49 -0.25 -23.31
CA GLY A 145 15.80 0.38 -23.16
C GLY A 145 15.77 1.68 -22.34
N ALA A 146 14.78 1.83 -21.46
CA ALA A 146 14.60 3.00 -20.60
C ALA A 146 15.72 3.14 -19.56
N SER A 147 15.93 4.34 -19.05
CA SER A 147 16.81 4.59 -17.91
C SER A 147 16.37 3.82 -16.67
N LEU A 148 17.33 3.46 -15.84
CA LEU A 148 17.08 2.84 -14.54
C LEU A 148 16.96 3.90 -13.45
N LEU A 149 16.08 3.66 -12.48
CA LEU A 149 15.99 4.46 -11.27
C LEU A 149 16.86 3.82 -10.18
N ASP A 150 17.88 4.55 -9.73
CA ASP A 150 18.61 4.17 -8.52
C ASP A 150 17.81 4.58 -7.27
N ARG A 151 17.39 3.58 -6.48
CA ARG A 151 16.59 3.77 -5.28
C ARG A 151 17.51 3.97 -4.08
N THR A 152 17.78 5.21 -3.70
CA THR A 152 18.77 5.59 -2.69
C THR A 152 18.19 6.11 -1.38
N ILE A 153 16.89 6.40 -1.33
CA ILE A 153 16.21 7.01 -0.17
C ILE A 153 15.38 5.96 0.58
N CYS A 154 14.85 6.29 1.76
CA CYS A 154 13.92 5.49 2.56
C CYS A 154 14.51 4.11 2.92
N SER A 155 13.90 3.02 2.50
CA SER A 155 14.33 1.67 2.88
C SER A 155 15.70 1.29 2.33
N ALA A 156 16.15 1.87 1.23
CA ALA A 156 17.50 1.68 0.73
C ALA A 156 18.53 2.25 1.70
N ALA A 157 18.38 3.51 2.13
CA ALA A 157 19.25 4.13 3.13
C ALA A 157 19.23 3.37 4.46
N GLY A 158 18.05 2.98 4.95
CA GLY A 158 17.92 2.15 6.15
C GLY A 158 18.58 0.79 6.00
N GLY A 159 18.43 0.15 4.83
CA GLY A 159 19.07 -1.12 4.52
C GLY A 159 20.60 -1.05 4.52
N GLU A 160 21.18 0.01 3.98
CA GLU A 160 22.62 0.27 4.02
C GLU A 160 23.11 0.48 5.46
N ALA A 161 22.39 1.27 6.26
CA ALA A 161 22.72 1.45 7.67
C ALA A 161 22.76 0.10 8.43
N PHE A 162 21.79 -0.78 8.20
CA PHE A 162 21.82 -2.13 8.77
C PHE A 162 23.02 -2.94 8.28
N THR A 163 23.36 -2.87 7.01
CA THR A 163 24.51 -3.57 6.44
C THR A 163 25.82 -3.10 7.08
N TYR A 164 26.01 -1.79 7.21
CA TYR A 164 27.22 -1.23 7.83
C TYR A 164 27.35 -1.53 9.32
N THR A 165 26.23 -1.60 10.05
CA THR A 165 26.27 -1.79 11.52
C THR A 165 26.16 -3.25 11.95
N LEU A 166 25.43 -4.07 11.21
CA LEU A 166 25.10 -5.45 11.59
C LEU A 166 25.59 -6.50 10.59
N GLY A 167 26.19 -6.07 9.47
CA GLY A 167 26.62 -6.97 8.40
C GLY A 167 25.48 -7.45 7.48
N GLY A 168 24.24 -7.00 7.68
CA GLY A 168 23.09 -7.41 6.86
C GLY A 168 21.77 -6.82 7.35
N LYS A 169 20.73 -6.95 6.55
CA LYS A 169 19.37 -6.49 6.86
C LYS A 169 18.67 -7.47 7.82
N VAL A 170 19.09 -7.48 9.06
CA VAL A 170 18.55 -8.34 10.12
C VAL A 170 17.69 -7.54 11.08
N GLY A 171 16.63 -8.15 11.59
CA GLY A 171 15.73 -7.56 12.56
C GLY A 171 15.22 -8.59 13.56
N MET A 172 14.60 -8.10 14.61
CA MET A 172 13.98 -8.92 15.64
C MET A 172 12.58 -9.34 15.22
N LYS A 173 12.13 -10.53 15.60
CA LYS A 173 10.70 -10.89 15.48
C LYS A 173 9.86 -9.95 16.33
N VAL A 174 8.75 -9.50 15.78
CA VAL A 174 7.92 -8.46 16.41
C VAL A 174 7.37 -8.89 17.78
N GLU A 175 7.12 -10.17 18.00
CA GLU A 175 6.65 -10.73 19.27
C GLU A 175 7.62 -10.49 20.43
N PHE A 176 8.92 -10.40 20.15
CA PHE A 176 9.93 -10.17 21.17
C PHE A 176 9.90 -8.77 21.77
N PHE A 177 9.23 -7.81 21.13
CA PHE A 177 9.02 -6.50 21.74
C PHE A 177 8.27 -6.60 23.07
N ALA A 178 7.39 -7.60 23.25
CA ALA A 178 6.68 -7.83 24.52
C ALA A 178 7.64 -8.14 25.70
N GLN A 179 8.86 -8.63 25.41
CA GLN A 179 9.86 -8.99 26.42
C GLN A 179 10.85 -7.84 26.70
N SER A 180 10.75 -6.74 25.97
CA SER A 180 11.67 -5.60 26.11
C SER A 180 11.44 -4.88 27.44
N LYS A 181 12.50 -4.35 28.04
CA LYS A 181 12.44 -3.47 29.22
C LYS A 181 12.42 -1.99 28.86
N LEU A 182 12.93 -1.66 27.68
CA LEU A 182 12.93 -0.32 27.10
C LEU A 182 12.60 -0.43 25.62
N ILE A 183 11.64 0.40 25.15
CA ILE A 183 11.28 0.52 23.75
C ILE A 183 11.43 1.98 23.35
N LEU A 184 12.28 2.24 22.36
CA LEU A 184 12.44 3.54 21.72
C LEU A 184 11.62 3.55 20.41
N ILE A 185 10.64 4.43 20.30
CA ILE A 185 9.81 4.61 19.11
C ILE A 185 10.26 5.91 18.45
N TRP A 186 10.98 5.79 17.34
CA TRP A 186 11.63 6.92 16.70
C TRP A 186 11.02 7.20 15.33
N GLY A 187 10.42 8.40 15.16
CA GLY A 187 9.81 8.84 13.90
C GLY A 187 8.67 7.95 13.42
N SER A 188 7.90 7.36 14.34
CA SER A 188 6.83 6.42 14.01
C SER A 188 5.56 6.65 14.82
N ASN A 189 4.45 6.92 14.13
CA ASN A 189 3.12 6.88 14.74
C ASN A 189 2.55 5.45 14.66
N SER A 190 3.07 4.58 15.51
CA SER A 190 2.81 3.13 15.46
C SER A 190 1.34 2.76 15.63
N ILE A 191 0.56 3.56 16.36
CA ILE A 191 -0.90 3.34 16.53
C ILE A 191 -1.61 3.34 15.17
N THR A 192 -1.17 4.18 14.23
CA THR A 192 -1.82 4.32 12.92
C THR A 192 -1.11 3.57 11.80
N SER A 193 0.20 3.40 11.87
CA SER A 193 1.02 2.86 10.78
C SER A 193 1.70 1.52 11.06
N ASN A 194 1.71 1.06 12.32
CA ASN A 194 2.23 -0.25 12.72
C ASN A 194 1.46 -0.77 13.95
N LEU A 195 0.16 -0.97 13.77
CA LEU A 195 -0.79 -1.25 14.84
C LEU A 195 -0.45 -2.52 15.64
N HIS A 196 0.05 -3.55 14.98
CA HIS A 196 0.31 -4.83 15.65
C HIS A 196 1.59 -4.80 16.49
N PHE A 197 2.62 -4.05 16.07
CA PHE A 197 3.75 -3.72 16.95
C PHE A 197 3.26 -2.99 18.22
N TRP A 198 2.33 -2.04 18.08
CA TRP A 198 1.81 -1.27 19.20
C TRP A 198 1.18 -2.17 20.27
N ARG A 199 0.53 -3.24 19.88
CA ARG A 199 0.00 -4.25 20.81
C ARG A 199 1.11 -4.81 21.71
N TYR A 200 2.22 -5.26 21.13
CA TYR A 200 3.36 -5.79 21.89
C TYR A 200 4.05 -4.73 22.75
N ALA A 201 4.14 -3.50 22.26
CA ALA A 201 4.63 -2.38 23.07
C ALA A 201 3.75 -2.13 24.31
N GLN A 202 2.43 -2.27 24.18
CA GLN A 202 1.52 -2.17 25.32
C GLN A 202 1.63 -3.37 26.27
N GLU A 203 1.86 -4.57 25.77
CA GLU A 203 2.13 -5.76 26.58
C GLU A 203 3.40 -5.56 27.42
N ALA A 204 4.50 -5.11 26.79
CA ALA A 204 5.76 -4.77 27.46
C ALA A 204 5.53 -3.67 28.53
N LYS A 205 4.79 -2.63 28.20
CA LYS A 205 4.47 -1.52 29.14
C LYS A 205 3.76 -2.03 30.38
N ARG A 206 2.75 -2.89 30.23
CA ARG A 206 2.05 -3.53 31.37
C ARG A 206 2.97 -4.42 32.20
N ALA A 207 4.00 -5.01 31.58
CA ALA A 207 5.04 -5.78 32.25
C ALA A 207 6.17 -4.92 32.86
N GLY A 208 6.02 -3.58 32.86
CA GLY A 208 6.95 -2.64 33.47
C GLY A 208 8.03 -2.07 32.53
N ALA A 209 7.91 -2.27 31.23
CA ALA A 209 8.82 -1.65 30.27
C ALA A 209 8.59 -0.14 30.16
N ARG A 210 9.68 0.61 29.92
CA ARG A 210 9.60 2.04 29.62
C ARG A 210 9.48 2.24 28.10
N LEU A 211 8.54 3.08 27.69
CA LEU A 211 8.34 3.49 26.30
C LEU A 211 8.75 4.96 26.17
N ILE A 212 9.63 5.26 25.22
CA ILE A 212 10.08 6.62 24.89
C ILE A 212 9.78 6.85 23.40
N CYS A 213 9.12 7.97 23.09
CA CYS A 213 8.84 8.38 21.72
C CYS A 213 9.71 9.58 21.35
N ILE A 214 10.40 9.48 20.21
CA ILE A 214 11.20 10.56 19.63
C ILE A 214 10.55 10.90 18.29
N ASP A 215 9.81 12.01 18.23
CA ASP A 215 9.05 12.43 17.04
C ASP A 215 8.95 13.97 17.03
N PRO A 216 9.08 14.63 15.87
CA PRO A 216 8.88 16.07 15.75
C PRO A 216 7.42 16.50 15.97
N ARG A 217 6.48 15.55 15.95
CA ARG A 217 5.06 15.77 16.22
C ARG A 217 4.62 15.03 17.47
N ARG A 218 3.71 15.64 18.21
CA ARG A 218 2.99 14.95 19.29
C ARG A 218 1.90 14.07 18.68
N THR A 219 2.25 12.82 18.39
CA THR A 219 1.37 11.81 17.82
C THR A 219 0.58 11.09 18.92
N GLU A 220 -0.46 10.32 18.52
CA GLU A 220 -1.19 9.45 19.45
C GLU A 220 -0.26 8.43 20.14
N THR A 221 0.78 7.98 19.42
CA THR A 221 1.81 7.11 19.98
C THR A 221 2.63 7.84 21.06
N ALA A 222 3.06 9.07 20.78
CA ALA A 222 3.82 9.88 21.73
C ALA A 222 3.00 10.13 23.01
N GLU A 223 1.69 10.40 22.89
CA GLU A 223 0.81 10.62 24.04
C GLU A 223 0.65 9.39 24.94
N LYS A 224 0.89 8.19 24.42
CA LYS A 224 0.80 6.93 25.17
C LYS A 224 2.14 6.43 25.69
N CYS A 225 3.24 7.09 25.35
CA CYS A 225 4.58 6.79 25.87
C CYS A 225 4.79 7.46 27.25
N HIS A 226 5.86 7.11 27.92
CA HIS A 226 6.23 7.73 29.21
C HIS A 226 6.97 9.06 29.01
N GLN A 227 7.63 9.20 27.85
CA GLN A 227 8.40 10.39 27.49
C GLN A 227 8.43 10.50 25.97
#